data_5750992223ab8fec1be855c5890c116a
#
_entry.id   5750992223ab8fec1be855c5890c116a
#
_cell.length_a   1.000
_cell.length_b   1.000
_cell.length_c   1.000
_cell.angle_alpha   90.00
_cell.angle_beta   90.00
_cell.angle_gamma   90.00
#
_symmetry.space_group_name_H-M   'P 1'
#
loop_
_entity.id
_entity.type
_entity.pdbx_description
1 polymer ?
#
loop_
_entity_poly.entity_id
_entity_poly.type
_entity_poly.pdbx_seq_one_letter_code
_entity_poly.pdbx_strand_id
1 'polypeptide(L)'
;GSTGGEAAKRGRITVKNVKYKVLAADDEYWSRENIRNLISWDEYSFEFLEPACDGEEVLERIPEEKPDIILTDINMPFLSGLELLQKLQTEYPQIITIAVSGYDDFEKVKGVFTSGGLDYLLKPVGKEELIQVLKKALDVLEERENGRKQDEDNLLQEYKMSSFLEDSEYSALLSGKLYGHSMSQPHVSSTATFS
;
A
#
# COMPACT_ATOMS: atom_id res chain seq x y z
N GLY A 1 -29.37 -14.45 -48.20
CA GLY A 1 -28.45 -13.43 -47.76
C GLY A 1 -28.27 -13.52 -46.25
N SER A 2 -27.20 -14.21 -45.82
CA SER A 2 -26.82 -14.30 -44.42
C SER A 2 -25.75 -13.25 -44.17
N THR A 3 -25.98 -12.39 -43.23
CA THR A 3 -24.93 -11.55 -42.65
C THR A 3 -24.71 -11.98 -41.21
N GLY A 4 -23.65 -12.77 -41.01
CA GLY A 4 -23.16 -13.13 -39.71
C GLY A 4 -22.52 -11.92 -39.02
N GLY A 5 -23.10 -11.51 -37.90
CA GLY A 5 -22.51 -10.53 -37.00
C GLY A 5 -21.41 -11.18 -36.19
N GLU A 6 -20.16 -10.81 -36.45
CA GLU A 6 -19.00 -11.08 -35.62
C GLU A 6 -19.11 -10.29 -34.34
N ALA A 7 -19.61 -10.92 -33.28
CA ALA A 7 -19.57 -10.36 -31.94
C ALA A 7 -18.11 -10.35 -31.46
N ALA A 8 -17.54 -9.15 -31.43
CA ALA A 8 -16.23 -8.89 -30.86
C ALA A 8 -16.17 -9.46 -29.43
N LYS A 9 -15.39 -10.49 -29.23
CA LYS A 9 -14.95 -10.96 -27.92
C LYS A 9 -14.07 -9.87 -27.30
N ARG A 10 -14.68 -8.95 -26.57
CA ARG A 10 -13.95 -8.09 -25.63
C ARG A 10 -13.33 -9.01 -24.58
N GLY A 11 -12.02 -9.17 -24.66
CA GLY A 11 -11.24 -9.86 -23.65
C GLY A 11 -11.58 -9.29 -22.28
N ARG A 12 -12.24 -10.08 -21.46
CA ARG A 12 -12.41 -9.80 -20.05
C ARG A 12 -11.00 -9.90 -19.43
N ILE A 13 -10.34 -8.79 -19.28
CA ILE A 13 -9.18 -8.70 -18.38
C ILE A 13 -9.76 -9.08 -17.02
N THR A 14 -9.37 -10.23 -16.52
CA THR A 14 -9.67 -10.63 -15.14
C THR A 14 -8.82 -9.73 -14.26
N VAL A 15 -9.32 -8.54 -13.94
CA VAL A 15 -8.77 -7.72 -12.88
C VAL A 15 -8.86 -8.60 -11.64
N LYS A 16 -7.74 -8.95 -11.03
CA LYS A 16 -7.71 -9.53 -9.70
C LYS A 16 -8.56 -8.60 -8.85
N ASN A 17 -9.69 -9.10 -8.36
CA ASN A 17 -10.61 -8.33 -7.54
C ASN A 17 -9.97 -8.22 -6.16
N VAL A 18 -8.95 -7.36 -6.03
CA VAL A 18 -8.34 -7.03 -4.74
C VAL A 18 -9.40 -6.22 -4.01
N LYS A 19 -9.92 -6.77 -2.93
CA LYS A 19 -10.82 -6.05 -2.04
C LYS A 19 -10.02 -5.51 -0.88
N TYR A 20 -10.11 -4.21 -0.67
CA TYR A 20 -9.52 -3.56 0.48
C TYR A 20 -10.45 -3.69 1.69
N LYS A 21 -9.89 -3.96 2.85
CA LYS A 21 -10.63 -4.21 4.08
C LYS A 21 -10.91 -2.93 4.83
N VAL A 22 -12.17 -2.74 5.19
CA VAL A 22 -12.63 -1.57 5.94
C VAL A 22 -13.16 -2.01 7.29
N LEU A 23 -12.59 -1.49 8.38
CA LEU A 23 -13.03 -1.70 9.75
C LEU A 23 -13.66 -0.40 10.28
N ALA A 24 -14.90 -0.44 10.72
CA ALA A 24 -15.55 0.68 11.39
C ALA A 24 -15.51 0.49 12.92
N ALA A 25 -15.34 1.58 13.68
CA ALA A 25 -15.38 1.61 15.13
C ALA A 25 -16.29 2.73 15.64
N ASP A 26 -17.23 2.39 16.48
CA ASP A 26 -18.20 3.31 17.09
C ASP A 26 -18.83 2.61 18.29
N ASP A 27 -19.02 3.24 19.42
CA ASP A 27 -19.63 2.62 20.59
C ASP A 27 -21.16 2.48 20.44
N GLU A 28 -21.76 3.28 19.55
CA GLU A 28 -23.19 3.21 19.28
C GLU A 28 -23.52 2.14 18.23
N TYR A 29 -24.29 1.13 18.63
CA TYR A 29 -24.74 0.04 17.74
C TYR A 29 -25.38 0.55 16.45
N TRP A 30 -26.30 1.51 16.56
CA TRP A 30 -27.03 2.03 15.39
C TRP A 30 -26.13 2.83 14.43
N SER A 31 -25.12 3.49 14.94
CA SER A 31 -24.11 4.17 14.13
C SER A 31 -23.32 3.18 13.27
N ARG A 32 -22.86 2.07 13.89
CA ARG A 32 -22.18 0.97 13.18
C ARG A 32 -23.05 0.35 12.11
N GLU A 33 -24.31 0.04 12.41
CA GLU A 33 -25.24 -0.55 11.45
C GLU A 33 -25.62 0.43 10.34
N ASN A 34 -25.71 1.71 10.60
CA ASN A 34 -25.91 2.73 9.58
C ASN A 34 -24.77 2.72 8.57
N ILE A 35 -23.52 2.78 9.02
CA ILE A 35 -22.34 2.73 8.14
C ILE A 35 -22.32 1.42 7.33
N ARG A 36 -22.54 0.27 7.98
CA ARG A 36 -22.59 -1.06 7.34
C ARG A 36 -23.54 -1.10 6.17
N ASN A 37 -24.74 -0.54 6.35
CA ASN A 37 -25.85 -0.66 5.39
C ASN A 37 -25.96 0.53 4.42
N LEU A 38 -25.10 1.54 4.55
CA LEU A 38 -25.20 2.77 3.79
C LEU A 38 -24.89 2.57 2.30
N ILE A 39 -23.99 1.64 1.98
CA ILE A 39 -23.57 1.32 0.61
C ILE A 39 -23.42 -0.20 0.42
N SER A 40 -23.38 -0.63 -0.84
CA SER A 40 -22.95 -1.99 -1.22
C SER A 40 -21.43 -2.01 -1.33
N TRP A 41 -20.73 -2.35 -0.25
CA TRP A 41 -19.26 -2.30 -0.16
C TRP A 41 -18.55 -3.02 -1.29
N ASP A 42 -19.06 -4.17 -1.70
CA ASP A 42 -18.51 -4.99 -2.80
C ASP A 42 -18.50 -4.26 -4.14
N GLU A 43 -19.46 -3.38 -4.40
CA GLU A 43 -19.53 -2.60 -5.64
C GLU A 43 -18.38 -1.58 -5.76
N TYR A 44 -17.79 -1.20 -4.63
CA TYR A 44 -16.68 -0.26 -4.55
C TYR A 44 -15.32 -0.92 -4.28
N SER A 45 -15.22 -2.26 -4.42
CA SER A 45 -14.01 -3.04 -4.19
C SER A 45 -13.55 -3.07 -2.73
N PHE A 46 -14.48 -2.97 -1.79
CA PHE A 46 -14.22 -3.06 -0.36
C PHE A 46 -14.84 -4.31 0.26
N GLU A 47 -14.17 -4.86 1.26
CA GLU A 47 -14.67 -5.84 2.20
C GLU A 47 -14.91 -5.14 3.54
N PHE A 48 -16.18 -5.03 3.94
CA PHE A 48 -16.53 -4.43 5.23
C PHE A 48 -16.45 -5.48 6.32
N LEU A 49 -15.51 -5.29 7.25
CA LEU A 49 -15.29 -6.18 8.38
C LEU A 49 -16.38 -5.97 9.46
N GLU A 50 -16.47 -6.91 10.40
CA GLU A 50 -17.36 -6.74 11.57
C GLU A 50 -16.93 -5.48 12.35
N PRO A 51 -17.81 -4.51 12.62
CA PRO A 51 -17.41 -3.29 13.30
C PRO A 51 -16.96 -3.53 14.74
N ALA A 52 -16.01 -2.74 15.20
CA ALA A 52 -15.56 -2.70 16.59
C ALA A 52 -16.41 -1.74 17.43
N CYS A 53 -16.50 -1.99 18.74
CA CYS A 53 -17.25 -1.15 19.65
C CYS A 53 -16.40 -0.09 20.39
N ASP A 54 -15.07 -0.19 20.33
CA ASP A 54 -14.15 0.77 20.91
C ASP A 54 -12.76 0.72 20.23
N GLY A 55 -11.87 1.64 20.63
CA GLY A 55 -10.53 1.74 20.06
C GLY A 55 -9.58 0.63 20.50
N GLU A 56 -9.78 0.02 21.66
CA GLU A 56 -8.95 -1.11 22.12
C GLU A 56 -9.22 -2.34 21.27
N GLU A 57 -10.49 -2.65 21.01
CA GLU A 57 -10.89 -3.74 20.12
C GLU A 57 -10.30 -3.56 18.71
N VAL A 58 -10.26 -2.33 18.18
CA VAL A 58 -9.61 -2.05 16.89
C VAL A 58 -8.15 -2.47 16.92
N LEU A 59 -7.39 -2.04 17.93
CA LEU A 59 -5.95 -2.34 18.02
C LEU A 59 -5.67 -3.84 18.16
N GLU A 60 -6.49 -4.56 18.93
CA GLU A 60 -6.36 -6.00 19.08
C GLU A 60 -6.57 -6.77 17.77
N ARG A 61 -7.46 -6.27 16.90
CA ARG A 61 -7.84 -6.96 15.66
C ARG A 61 -6.94 -6.65 14.47
N ILE A 62 -6.19 -5.55 14.49
CA ILE A 62 -5.28 -5.16 13.39
C ILE A 62 -4.30 -6.28 12.97
N PRO A 63 -3.60 -7.00 13.89
CA PRO A 63 -2.62 -8.00 13.49
C PRO A 63 -3.21 -9.16 12.69
N GLU A 64 -4.43 -9.58 13.01
CA GLU A 64 -5.11 -10.70 12.38
C GLU A 64 -5.87 -10.30 11.12
N GLU A 65 -6.69 -9.25 11.22
CA GLU A 65 -7.61 -8.86 10.15
C GLU A 65 -6.95 -7.98 9.10
N LYS A 66 -5.91 -7.22 9.48
CA LYS A 66 -5.12 -6.34 8.61
C LYS A 66 -6.00 -5.41 7.78
N PRO A 67 -6.79 -4.53 8.41
CA PRO A 67 -7.60 -3.56 7.69
C PRO A 67 -6.72 -2.59 6.92
N ASP A 68 -7.19 -2.19 5.74
CA ASP A 68 -6.55 -1.15 4.91
C ASP A 68 -7.06 0.24 5.27
N ILE A 69 -8.32 0.32 5.70
CA ILE A 69 -9.02 1.54 6.09
C ILE A 69 -9.69 1.34 7.44
N ILE A 70 -9.56 2.32 8.33
CA ILE A 70 -10.30 2.37 9.60
C ILE A 70 -11.16 3.64 9.60
N LEU A 71 -12.48 3.45 9.80
CA LEU A 71 -13.46 4.49 10.07
C LEU A 71 -13.69 4.52 11.58
N THR A 72 -13.34 5.58 12.30
CA THR A 72 -13.48 5.62 13.75
C THR A 72 -14.30 6.81 14.24
N ASP A 73 -15.27 6.57 15.09
CA ASP A 73 -15.85 7.65 15.90
C ASP A 73 -14.77 8.30 16.77
N ILE A 74 -14.92 9.58 17.04
CA ILE A 74 -14.00 10.34 17.88
C ILE A 74 -14.27 10.11 19.37
N ASN A 75 -15.52 10.00 19.74
CA ASN A 75 -15.96 9.90 21.12
C ASN A 75 -16.34 8.45 21.47
N MET A 76 -15.35 7.66 21.82
CA MET A 76 -15.57 6.29 22.28
C MET A 76 -15.06 6.11 23.71
N PRO A 77 -15.62 5.17 24.49
CA PRO A 77 -15.11 4.82 25.82
C PRO A 77 -13.74 4.12 25.71
N PHE A 78 -13.02 4.07 26.85
CA PHE A 78 -11.71 3.43 27.04
C PHE A 78 -10.61 4.10 26.22
N LEU A 79 -10.48 3.79 24.95
CA LEU A 79 -9.59 4.45 24.01
C LEU A 79 -10.40 5.31 23.04
N SER A 80 -10.32 6.63 23.19
CA SER A 80 -11.02 7.56 22.28
C SER A 80 -10.53 7.42 20.85
N GLY A 81 -11.40 7.76 19.88
CA GLY A 81 -11.00 7.75 18.47
C GLY A 81 -9.82 8.68 18.16
N LEU A 82 -9.70 9.78 18.90
CA LEU A 82 -8.55 10.68 18.74
C LEU A 82 -7.23 10.02 19.15
N GLU A 83 -7.21 9.34 20.30
CA GLU A 83 -6.05 8.58 20.76
C GLU A 83 -5.75 7.40 19.84
N LEU A 84 -6.79 6.72 19.34
CA LEU A 84 -6.65 5.67 18.34
C LEU A 84 -6.00 6.20 17.06
N LEU A 85 -6.47 7.33 16.52
CA LEU A 85 -5.90 7.95 15.33
C LEU A 85 -4.41 8.28 15.50
N GLN A 86 -4.01 8.82 16.65
CA GLN A 86 -2.61 9.14 16.95
C GLN A 86 -1.74 7.87 16.99
N LYS A 87 -2.23 6.80 17.60
CA LYS A 87 -1.53 5.51 17.63
C LYS A 87 -1.40 4.92 16.23
N LEU A 88 -2.48 4.92 15.45
CA LEU A 88 -2.46 4.40 14.08
C LEU A 88 -1.48 5.15 13.17
N GLN A 89 -1.39 6.46 13.29
CA GLN A 89 -0.41 7.25 12.54
C GLN A 89 1.04 6.87 12.85
N THR A 90 1.32 6.49 14.09
CA THR A 90 2.68 6.20 14.54
C THR A 90 3.05 4.73 14.32
N GLU A 91 2.15 3.82 14.67
CA GLU A 91 2.41 2.38 14.73
C GLU A 91 1.99 1.65 13.44
N TYR A 92 0.97 2.18 12.72
CA TYR A 92 0.40 1.56 11.52
C TYR A 92 0.20 2.58 10.38
N PRO A 93 1.25 3.30 9.94
CA PRO A 93 1.14 4.40 8.96
C PRO A 93 0.64 3.94 7.59
N GLN A 94 0.62 2.64 7.32
CA GLN A 94 0.05 2.06 6.10
C GLN A 94 -1.47 2.06 6.10
N ILE A 95 -2.14 2.07 7.27
CA ILE A 95 -3.59 2.06 7.39
C ILE A 95 -4.12 3.47 7.13
N ILE A 96 -5.08 3.60 6.24
CA ILE A 96 -5.78 4.86 6.02
C ILE A 96 -6.83 5.02 7.12
N THR A 97 -6.79 6.16 7.78
CA THR A 97 -7.71 6.45 8.88
C THR A 97 -8.65 7.58 8.51
N ILE A 98 -9.93 7.40 8.79
CA ILE A 98 -11.01 8.35 8.54
C ILE A 98 -11.76 8.55 9.84
N ALA A 99 -11.84 9.79 10.32
CA ALA A 99 -12.63 10.09 11.51
C ALA A 99 -14.10 10.27 11.15
N VAL A 100 -14.95 9.79 12.03
CA VAL A 100 -16.40 10.05 12.01
C VAL A 100 -16.72 10.86 13.25
N SER A 101 -17.27 12.07 13.12
CA SER A 101 -17.47 12.95 14.26
C SER A 101 -18.75 13.76 14.17
N GLY A 102 -19.28 14.17 15.34
CA GLY A 102 -20.32 15.20 15.41
C GLY A 102 -19.79 16.61 15.09
N TYR A 103 -20.68 17.55 14.94
CA TYR A 103 -20.34 18.96 14.65
C TYR A 103 -19.42 19.58 15.70
N ASP A 104 -19.62 19.23 16.96
CA ASP A 104 -18.90 19.85 18.09
C ASP A 104 -17.43 19.41 18.18
N ASP A 105 -17.07 18.29 17.57
CA ASP A 105 -15.73 17.71 17.63
C ASP A 105 -14.83 18.09 16.43
N PHE A 106 -15.43 18.69 15.41
CA PHE A 106 -14.74 19.04 14.17
C PHE A 106 -13.46 19.87 14.38
N GLU A 107 -13.49 20.88 15.22
CA GLU A 107 -12.31 21.71 15.49
C GLU A 107 -11.18 20.96 16.23
N LYS A 108 -11.52 19.99 17.07
CA LYS A 108 -10.55 19.13 17.76
C LYS A 108 -9.84 18.21 16.78
N VAL A 109 -10.58 17.69 15.83
CA VAL A 109 -10.14 16.75 14.81
C VAL A 109 -9.30 17.43 13.74
N LYS A 110 -9.68 18.63 13.31
CA LYS A 110 -8.99 19.41 12.28
C LYS A 110 -7.49 19.61 12.55
N GLY A 111 -7.09 19.80 13.80
CA GLY A 111 -5.68 19.94 14.19
C GLY A 111 -4.86 18.67 13.98
N VAL A 112 -5.47 17.49 14.07
CA VAL A 112 -4.80 16.19 13.88
C VAL A 112 -4.70 15.84 12.40
N PHE A 113 -5.66 16.27 11.59
CA PHE A 113 -5.75 15.94 10.18
C PHE A 113 -4.81 16.71 9.25
N THR A 114 -4.33 17.87 9.65
CA THR A 114 -3.44 18.70 8.82
C THR A 114 -2.07 18.07 8.54
N SER A 115 -1.73 16.96 9.18
CA SER A 115 -0.38 16.38 9.13
C SER A 115 -0.24 15.06 8.38
N GLY A 116 -1.31 14.41 7.90
CA GLY A 116 -1.08 13.06 7.41
C GLY A 116 -2.07 12.38 6.46
N GLY A 117 -2.87 13.10 5.72
CA GLY A 117 -3.71 12.47 4.68
C GLY A 117 -4.94 11.74 5.21
N LEU A 118 -5.36 12.06 6.41
CA LEU A 118 -6.63 11.60 6.96
C LEU A 118 -7.78 12.41 6.35
N ASP A 119 -8.91 11.76 6.18
CA ASP A 119 -10.18 12.42 5.84
C ASP A 119 -11.16 12.31 7.00
N TYR A 120 -12.26 13.02 6.96
CA TYR A 120 -13.27 12.98 8.00
C TYR A 120 -14.68 12.96 7.43
N LEU A 121 -15.62 12.43 8.20
CA LEU A 121 -17.05 12.39 7.92
C LEU A 121 -17.83 13.00 9.08
N LEU A 122 -18.84 13.80 8.78
CA LEU A 122 -19.73 14.35 9.78
C LEU A 122 -20.92 13.41 10.02
N LYS A 123 -21.30 13.21 11.29
CA LYS A 123 -22.54 12.52 11.67
C LYS A 123 -23.75 13.47 11.48
N PRO A 124 -24.86 12.97 10.92
CA PRO A 124 -25.07 11.63 10.38
C PRO A 124 -24.34 11.42 9.07
N VAL A 125 -23.63 10.29 8.93
CA VAL A 125 -22.83 9.98 7.72
C VAL A 125 -23.76 9.85 6.53
N GLY A 126 -23.50 10.66 5.50
CA GLY A 126 -24.21 10.61 4.22
C GLY A 126 -23.59 9.61 3.26
N LYS A 127 -24.42 9.06 2.37
CA LYS A 127 -23.96 8.08 1.37
C LYS A 127 -22.93 8.65 0.42
N GLU A 128 -23.19 9.84 -0.08
CA GLU A 128 -22.36 10.53 -1.07
C GLU A 128 -21.00 10.89 -0.48
N GLU A 129 -20.99 11.41 0.76
CA GLU A 129 -19.76 11.76 1.47
C GLU A 129 -18.91 10.53 1.76
N LEU A 130 -19.52 9.44 2.22
CA LEU A 130 -18.82 8.17 2.45
C LEU A 130 -18.17 7.67 1.16
N ILE A 131 -18.89 7.65 0.05
CA ILE A 131 -18.37 7.21 -1.25
C ILE A 131 -17.21 8.10 -1.71
N GLN A 132 -17.28 9.41 -1.53
CA GLN A 132 -16.21 10.33 -1.92
C GLN A 132 -14.93 10.09 -1.13
N VAL A 133 -15.04 9.91 0.18
CA VAL A 133 -13.89 9.65 1.06
C VAL A 133 -13.28 8.28 0.76
N LEU A 134 -14.10 7.25 0.54
CA LEU A 134 -13.62 5.92 0.16
C LEU A 134 -12.93 5.91 -1.21
N LYS A 135 -13.38 6.69 -2.18
CA LYS A 135 -12.70 6.83 -3.48
C LYS A 135 -11.30 7.44 -3.32
N LYS A 136 -11.17 8.50 -2.52
CA LYS A 136 -9.85 9.09 -2.23
C LYS A 136 -8.94 8.06 -1.54
N ALA A 137 -9.47 7.28 -0.60
CA ALA A 137 -8.71 6.23 0.06
C ALA A 137 -8.27 5.14 -0.93
N LEU A 138 -9.14 4.75 -1.86
CA LEU A 138 -8.84 3.79 -2.91
C LEU A 138 -7.70 4.28 -3.81
N ASP A 139 -7.75 5.53 -4.26
CA ASP A 139 -6.70 6.14 -5.09
C ASP A 139 -5.34 6.05 -4.39
N VAL A 140 -5.28 6.37 -3.10
CA VAL A 140 -4.04 6.27 -2.28
C VAL A 140 -3.54 4.82 -2.16
N LEU A 141 -4.44 3.86 -1.95
CA LEU A 141 -4.07 2.44 -1.84
C LEU A 141 -3.55 1.89 -3.16
N GLU A 142 -4.19 2.22 -4.27
CA GLU A 142 -3.77 1.81 -5.61
C GLU A 142 -2.41 2.42 -6.00
N GLU A 143 -2.17 3.69 -5.68
CA GLU A 143 -0.87 4.33 -5.89
C GLU A 143 0.25 3.64 -5.10
N ARG A 144 -0.01 3.29 -3.83
CA ARG A 144 0.95 2.55 -3.00
C ARG A 144 1.24 1.15 -3.53
N GLU A 145 0.22 0.44 -4.04
CA GLU A 145 0.42 -0.87 -4.67
C GLU A 145 1.23 -0.78 -5.95
N ASN A 146 0.94 0.21 -6.79
CA ASN A 146 1.67 0.42 -8.03
C ASN A 146 3.14 0.77 -7.77
N GLY A 147 3.41 1.62 -6.78
CA GLY A 147 4.79 1.93 -6.35
C GLY A 147 5.54 0.68 -5.88
N ARG A 148 4.94 -0.15 -5.04
CA ARG A 148 5.58 -1.40 -4.58
C ARG A 148 5.88 -2.38 -5.74
N LYS A 149 4.95 -2.54 -6.68
CA LYS A 149 5.17 -3.39 -7.85
C LYS A 149 6.35 -2.89 -8.72
N GLN A 150 6.43 -1.58 -8.90
CA GLN A 150 7.54 -0.96 -9.64
C GLN A 150 8.88 -1.20 -8.97
N ASP A 151 8.95 -1.09 -7.65
CA ASP A 151 10.16 -1.34 -6.87
C ASP A 151 10.57 -2.81 -6.92
N GLU A 152 9.62 -3.74 -6.81
CA GLU A 152 9.86 -5.18 -6.96
C GLU A 152 10.36 -5.54 -8.37
N ASP A 153 9.77 -4.97 -9.41
CA ASP A 153 10.20 -5.17 -10.80
C ASP A 153 11.62 -4.62 -11.04
N ASN A 154 11.93 -3.45 -10.50
CA ASN A 154 13.26 -2.85 -10.58
C ASN A 154 14.32 -3.72 -9.89
N LEU A 155 14.05 -4.18 -8.66
CA LEU A 155 14.93 -5.09 -7.93
C LEU A 155 15.14 -6.42 -8.68
N LEU A 156 14.09 -6.96 -9.26
CA LEU A 156 14.19 -8.19 -10.05
C LEU A 156 15.03 -8.00 -11.33
N GLN A 157 14.93 -6.83 -11.97
CA GLN A 157 15.79 -6.49 -13.12
C GLN A 157 17.25 -6.33 -12.71
N GLU A 158 17.54 -5.65 -11.60
CA GLU A 158 18.90 -5.54 -11.06
C GLU A 158 19.50 -6.90 -10.73
N TYR A 159 18.74 -7.76 -10.07
CA TYR A 159 19.18 -9.13 -9.76
C TYR A 159 19.49 -9.94 -11.03
N LYS A 160 18.62 -9.88 -12.03
CA LYS A 160 18.84 -10.55 -13.32
C LYS A 160 20.08 -10.01 -14.05
N MET A 161 20.30 -8.70 -14.00
CA MET A 161 21.46 -8.07 -14.62
C MET A 161 22.76 -8.48 -13.92
N SER A 162 22.78 -8.48 -12.57
CA SER A 162 23.96 -8.91 -11.80
C SER A 162 24.29 -10.37 -12.04
N SER A 163 23.29 -11.26 -12.02
CA SER A 163 23.52 -12.69 -12.31
C SER A 163 24.00 -12.94 -13.72
N PHE A 164 23.52 -12.18 -14.71
CA PHE A 164 24.00 -12.26 -16.08
C PHE A 164 25.45 -11.81 -16.22
N LEU A 165 25.87 -10.78 -15.50
CA LEU A 165 27.26 -10.30 -15.50
C LEU A 165 28.20 -11.32 -14.85
N GLU A 166 27.82 -11.92 -13.70
CA GLU A 166 28.58 -12.98 -13.07
C GLU A 166 28.77 -14.20 -13.99
N ASP A 167 27.69 -14.66 -14.63
CA ASP A 167 27.76 -15.78 -15.59
C ASP A 167 28.61 -15.44 -16.80
N SER A 168 28.58 -14.18 -17.28
CA SER A 168 29.37 -13.71 -18.39
C SER A 168 30.87 -13.65 -18.04
N GLU A 169 31.23 -13.17 -16.86
CA GLU A 169 32.61 -13.16 -16.36
C GLU A 169 33.14 -14.58 -16.13
N TYR A 170 32.32 -15.46 -15.54
CA TYR A 170 32.66 -16.87 -15.36
C TYR A 170 32.87 -17.59 -16.69
N SER A 171 32.00 -17.32 -17.66
CA SER A 171 32.11 -17.87 -19.01
C SER A 171 33.36 -17.35 -19.77
N ALA A 172 33.72 -16.09 -19.56
CA ALA A 172 34.94 -15.49 -20.12
C ALA A 172 36.23 -16.08 -19.52
N LEU A 173 36.21 -16.33 -18.20
CA LEU A 173 37.30 -17.03 -17.48
C LEU A 173 37.47 -18.47 -17.96
N LEU A 174 36.38 -19.23 -18.09
CA LEU A 174 36.40 -20.61 -18.56
C LEU A 174 36.82 -20.74 -20.02
N SER A 175 36.51 -19.75 -20.86
CA SER A 175 36.90 -19.75 -22.30
C SER A 175 38.32 -19.26 -22.55
N GLY A 176 39.06 -18.92 -21.51
CA GLY A 176 40.48 -18.49 -21.61
C GLY A 176 40.69 -17.12 -22.28
N LYS A 177 39.62 -16.34 -22.46
CA LYS A 177 39.74 -15.03 -23.13
C LYS A 177 40.36 -13.94 -22.26
N LEU A 178 40.55 -14.19 -20.96
CA LEU A 178 41.19 -13.25 -20.01
C LEU A 178 42.70 -13.50 -19.82
N TYR A 179 43.27 -14.55 -20.41
CA TYR A 179 44.73 -14.79 -20.38
C TYR A 179 45.39 -14.34 -21.65
N GLY A 180 45.34 -13.07 -21.94
CA GLY A 180 45.96 -12.47 -23.15
C GLY A 180 46.49 -11.05 -22.93
N HIS A 181 47.16 -10.80 -21.81
CA HIS A 181 48.04 -9.63 -21.72
C HIS A 181 49.33 -9.99 -21.03
N SER A 182 50.29 -10.32 -21.90
CA SER A 182 51.67 -9.92 -21.87
C SER A 182 52.42 -9.89 -20.53
N MET A 183 53.08 -10.97 -20.24
CA MET A 183 54.32 -10.92 -19.47
C MET A 183 55.39 -10.29 -20.35
N SER A 184 55.49 -8.98 -20.34
CA SER A 184 56.68 -8.26 -20.83
C SER A 184 57.75 -8.42 -19.74
N GLN A 185 58.75 -9.21 -20.02
CA GLN A 185 59.94 -9.36 -19.16
C GLN A 185 60.67 -8.00 -19.07
N PRO A 186 61.15 -7.62 -17.88
CA PRO A 186 62.07 -6.51 -17.77
C PRO A 186 63.47 -6.99 -18.23
N HIS A 187 63.97 -6.34 -19.28
CA HIS A 187 65.37 -6.44 -19.71
C HIS A 187 66.29 -5.96 -18.58
N VAL A 188 67.01 -6.87 -18.02
CA VAL A 188 68.12 -6.56 -17.13
C VAL A 188 69.30 -6.19 -18.01
N SER A 189 69.61 -4.91 -18.16
CA SER A 189 70.89 -4.46 -18.70
C SER A 189 71.88 -4.27 -17.58
N SER A 190 72.76 -5.23 -17.49
CA SER A 190 73.99 -5.13 -16.72
C SER A 190 74.96 -4.20 -17.45
N THR A 191 75.32 -3.11 -16.83
CA THR A 191 76.64 -2.45 -17.09
C THR A 191 77.25 -2.03 -15.78
N ALA A 192 78.19 -2.82 -15.38
CA ALA A 192 79.23 -2.41 -14.45
C ALA A 192 80.17 -1.43 -15.13
N THR A 193 80.51 -0.32 -14.46
CA THR A 193 81.77 0.38 -14.73
C THR A 193 82.27 0.96 -13.39
N PHE A 194 83.45 0.57 -13.08
CA PHE A 194 84.33 1.07 -12.02
C PHE A 194 84.75 2.54 -12.29
N SER A 195 84.82 3.33 -11.26
CA SER A 195 85.93 4.16 -10.81
C SER A 195 85.53 4.92 -9.56
#